data_f5598c20e99231919355c2e1e74a4afb
#
_entry.id   f5598c20e99231919355c2e1e74a4afb
#
_cell.length_a   1.000
_cell.length_b   1.000
_cell.length_c   1.000
_cell.angle_alpha   90.00
_cell.angle_beta   90.00
_cell.angle_gamma   90.00
#
_symmetry.space_group_name_H-M   'P 1'
#
loop_
_entity.id
_entity.type
_entity.pdbx_description
1 polymer ?
#
loop_
_entity_poly.entity_id
_entity_poly.type
_entity_poly.pdbx_seq_one_letter_code
_entity_poly.pdbx_strand_id
1 'polypeptide(L)'
;MGSVPKTKGELSFVIRIYLPFTGIYECAKLRIYLKIFTFVRSLKYSDMAEEIISKGENKKEKYEELVPQIAALLQGESDVVANMANVAAALKQVFGFFWVGFYVVKGDKLVLAPFQGPVACTRIGFGKGVCGTAWKEKQTQLVPDVDKFPGHIACSSASRSEIVVPILVNETVVAVLDVDSEHLNSFDTTDARYLTMITELLSDSFIL
;
A
#
# COMPACT_ATOMS: atom_id res chain seq x y z
N MET A 1 0.69 -13.92 52.28
CA MET A 1 1.56 -12.83 51.87
C MET A 1 2.71 -13.43 51.07
N GLY A 2 2.65 -13.40 49.74
CA GLY A 2 3.66 -13.91 48.86
C GLY A 2 3.70 -12.99 47.65
N SER A 3 4.75 -12.18 47.53
CA SER A 3 4.99 -11.22 46.46
C SER A 3 5.39 -11.93 45.18
N VAL A 4 4.65 -11.64 44.10
CA VAL A 4 4.99 -12.05 42.73
C VAL A 4 6.06 -11.09 42.19
N PRO A 5 7.18 -11.57 41.65
CA PRO A 5 8.18 -10.70 41.04
C PRO A 5 7.72 -10.23 39.63
N LYS A 6 7.79 -8.93 39.41
CA LYS A 6 7.65 -8.31 38.08
C LYS A 6 8.90 -8.63 37.23
N THR A 7 8.75 -9.51 36.27
CA THR A 7 9.77 -9.66 35.23
C THR A 7 9.55 -8.59 34.13
N LYS A 8 10.48 -7.65 34.05
CA LYS A 8 10.66 -6.77 32.89
C LYS A 8 11.14 -7.65 31.72
N GLY A 9 10.25 -7.94 30.80
CA GLY A 9 10.63 -8.49 29.50
C GLY A 9 11.11 -7.36 28.60
N GLU A 10 12.41 -7.20 28.47
CA GLU A 10 13.01 -6.43 27.39
C GLU A 10 12.83 -7.21 26.08
N LEU A 11 11.88 -6.79 25.22
CA LEU A 11 11.84 -7.25 23.84
C LEU A 11 12.98 -6.57 23.09
N SER A 12 14.08 -7.28 22.95
CA SER A 12 15.14 -6.91 21.99
C SER A 12 14.69 -7.31 20.59
N PHE A 13 14.10 -6.38 19.85
CA PHE A 13 13.88 -6.54 18.41
C PHE A 13 15.25 -6.40 17.70
N VAL A 14 15.79 -7.52 17.27
CA VAL A 14 16.94 -7.54 16.37
C VAL A 14 16.45 -7.23 14.97
N ILE A 15 16.59 -5.96 14.55
CA ILE A 15 16.39 -5.57 13.15
C ILE A 15 17.58 -6.13 12.36
N ARG A 16 17.35 -7.22 11.62
CA ARG A 16 18.30 -7.70 10.62
C ARG A 16 18.16 -6.82 9.38
N ILE A 17 18.96 -5.74 9.32
CA ILE A 17 19.10 -4.94 8.11
C ILE A 17 20.00 -5.72 7.15
N TYR A 18 19.41 -6.39 6.16
CA TYR A 18 20.16 -6.86 4.99
C TYR A 18 20.32 -5.66 4.05
N LEU A 19 21.50 -5.08 4.01
CA LEU A 19 21.90 -4.08 3.03
C LEU A 19 22.61 -4.77 1.86
N PRO A 20 22.03 -4.85 0.67
CA PRO A 20 22.83 -4.93 -0.53
C PRO A 20 23.26 -3.50 -0.92
N PHE A 21 24.53 -3.26 -0.91
CA PHE A 21 25.17 -2.00 -1.23
C PHE A 21 25.04 -1.69 -2.73
N THR A 22 24.22 -0.71 -3.13
CA THR A 22 24.48 0.09 -4.35
C THR A 22 23.61 1.36 -4.35
N GLY A 23 24.22 2.54 -4.26
CA GLY A 23 23.73 3.80 -4.79
C GLY A 23 23.06 4.79 -3.84
N ILE A 24 23.24 6.06 -4.18
CA ILE A 24 22.78 7.29 -3.49
C ILE A 24 21.25 7.35 -3.23
N TYR A 25 20.47 6.54 -3.92
CA TYR A 25 19.01 6.41 -3.74
C TYR A 25 18.60 5.78 -2.41
N GLU A 26 19.45 4.97 -1.79
CA GLU A 26 19.15 4.31 -0.51
C GLU A 26 19.25 5.25 0.70
N CYS A 27 20.11 6.26 0.66
CA CYS A 27 20.22 7.24 1.75
C CYS A 27 18.94 8.06 1.94
N ALA A 28 18.20 8.35 0.87
CA ALA A 28 16.93 9.08 0.95
C ALA A 28 15.81 8.17 1.49
N LYS A 29 15.74 6.91 1.06
CA LYS A 29 14.81 5.91 1.60
C LYS A 29 15.05 5.68 3.09
N LEU A 30 16.29 5.47 3.50
CA LEU A 30 16.67 5.27 4.90
C LEU A 30 16.33 6.49 5.78
N ARG A 31 16.52 7.71 5.29
CA ARG A 31 16.14 8.93 6.02
C ARG A 31 14.62 9.07 6.18
N ILE A 32 13.85 8.68 5.19
CA ILE A 32 12.39 8.69 5.25
C ILE A 32 11.91 7.60 6.22
N TYR A 33 12.44 6.38 6.12
CA TYR A 33 12.15 5.29 7.06
C TYR A 33 12.49 5.65 8.51
N LEU A 34 13.65 6.24 8.76
CA LEU A 34 14.06 6.70 10.08
C LEU A 34 13.16 7.83 10.61
N LYS A 35 12.73 8.77 9.77
CA LYS A 35 11.79 9.81 10.18
C LYS A 35 10.40 9.25 10.51
N ILE A 36 9.89 8.34 9.68
CA ILE A 36 8.62 7.64 9.92
C ILE A 36 8.71 6.84 11.22
N PHE A 37 9.78 6.07 11.41
CA PHE A 37 9.99 5.24 12.60
C PHE A 37 10.10 6.07 13.88
N THR A 38 10.80 7.22 13.82
CA THR A 38 10.94 8.12 14.98
C THR A 38 9.62 8.80 15.29
N PHE A 39 8.83 9.18 14.29
CA PHE A 39 7.52 9.79 14.45
C PHE A 39 6.49 8.79 15.04
N VAL A 40 6.41 7.57 14.49
CA VAL A 40 5.52 6.51 15.00
C VAL A 40 5.86 6.15 16.45
N ARG A 41 7.14 6.12 16.83
CA ARG A 41 7.57 5.83 18.21
C ARG A 41 7.20 6.94 19.20
N SER A 42 6.92 8.16 18.72
CA SER A 42 6.48 9.28 19.57
C SER A 42 4.98 9.32 19.81
N LEU A 43 4.19 8.60 19.00
CA LEU A 43 2.75 8.47 19.18
C LEU A 43 2.46 7.43 20.26
N LYS A 44 1.84 7.84 21.37
CA LYS A 44 1.35 6.90 22.38
C LYS A 44 0.20 6.09 21.79
N TYR A 45 0.35 4.77 21.75
CA TYR A 45 -0.63 3.80 21.22
C TYR A 45 -2.06 3.97 21.82
N SER A 46 -2.20 4.64 22.97
CA SER A 46 -3.50 4.83 23.64
C SER A 46 -4.35 5.98 23.12
N ASP A 47 -3.79 6.86 22.27
CA ASP A 47 -4.48 8.09 21.81
C ASP A 47 -4.74 8.08 20.30
N MET A 48 -4.48 6.97 19.62
CA MET A 48 -4.79 6.85 18.21
C MET A 48 -6.27 6.52 18.05
N ALA A 49 -7.05 7.57 17.97
CA ALA A 49 -8.37 7.49 17.36
C ALA A 49 -8.18 6.94 15.95
N GLU A 50 -9.08 6.05 15.56
CA GLU A 50 -9.14 5.42 14.23
C GLU A 50 -9.44 6.42 13.10
N GLU A 51 -9.09 7.69 13.27
CA GLU A 51 -9.40 8.77 12.33
C GLU A 51 -8.15 9.20 11.56
N ILE A 52 -8.18 8.99 10.26
CA ILE A 52 -7.17 9.49 9.35
C ILE A 52 -7.39 10.97 9.11
N ILE A 53 -6.39 11.79 9.41
CA ILE A 53 -6.44 13.23 9.23
C ILE A 53 -5.42 13.67 8.20
N SER A 54 -5.86 14.39 7.17
CA SER A 54 -4.99 15.07 6.23
C SER A 54 -5.47 16.50 6.01
N LYS A 55 -4.52 17.46 6.13
CA LYS A 55 -4.71 18.88 5.88
C LYS A 55 -3.86 19.36 4.70
N GLY A 56 -3.12 18.46 4.08
CA GLY A 56 -2.27 18.76 2.94
C GLY A 56 -3.05 19.42 1.80
N GLU A 57 -2.53 20.51 1.26
CA GLU A 57 -3.17 21.27 0.19
C GLU A 57 -2.94 20.64 -1.18
N ASN A 58 -1.82 19.94 -1.35
CA ASN A 58 -1.46 19.27 -2.58
C ASN A 58 -1.24 17.76 -2.39
N LYS A 59 -1.17 17.02 -3.50
CA LYS A 59 -1.04 15.57 -3.53
C LYS A 59 0.15 15.07 -2.69
N LYS A 60 1.30 15.72 -2.82
CA LYS A 60 2.53 15.32 -2.11
C LYS A 60 2.36 15.46 -0.60
N GLU A 61 1.87 16.60 -0.14
CA GLU A 61 1.62 16.85 1.28
C GLU A 61 0.64 15.85 1.89
N LYS A 62 -0.46 15.56 1.16
CA LYS A 62 -1.43 14.53 1.57
C LYS A 62 -0.76 13.17 1.79
N TYR A 63 0.11 12.75 0.88
CA TYR A 63 0.85 11.50 1.05
C TYR A 63 1.86 11.55 2.21
N GLU A 64 2.58 12.68 2.37
CA GLU A 64 3.55 12.85 3.47
C GLU A 64 2.87 12.77 4.84
N GLU A 65 1.63 13.22 4.94
CA GLU A 65 0.82 13.10 6.15
C GLU A 65 0.21 11.69 6.31
N LEU A 66 -0.20 11.05 5.21
CA LEU A 66 -0.91 9.77 5.23
C LEU A 66 0.01 8.58 5.51
N VAL A 67 1.19 8.52 4.87
CA VAL A 67 2.09 7.36 4.98
C VAL A 67 2.45 7.00 6.43
N PRO A 68 2.83 7.96 7.32
CA PRO A 68 3.08 7.63 8.72
C PRO A 68 1.83 7.17 9.49
N GLN A 69 0.64 7.64 9.11
CA GLN A 69 -0.62 7.19 9.73
C GLN A 69 -0.94 5.75 9.30
N ILE A 70 -0.74 5.40 8.03
CA ILE A 70 -0.86 4.02 7.55
C ILE A 70 0.15 3.12 8.29
N ALA A 71 1.42 3.54 8.42
CA ALA A 71 2.41 2.76 9.15
C ALA A 71 1.99 2.49 10.60
N ALA A 72 1.33 3.46 11.24
CA ALA A 72 0.81 3.31 12.59
C ALA A 72 -0.40 2.35 12.65
N LEU A 73 -1.32 2.41 11.67
CA LEU A 73 -2.45 1.48 11.58
C LEU A 73 -2.02 0.03 11.39
N LEU A 74 -0.93 -0.20 10.64
CA LEU A 74 -0.41 -1.53 10.38
C LEU A 74 0.40 -2.08 11.57
N GLN A 75 0.81 -1.22 12.51
CA GLN A 75 1.67 -1.62 13.62
C GLN A 75 0.95 -2.56 14.59
N GLY A 76 1.43 -3.81 14.68
CA GLY A 76 0.91 -4.81 15.62
C GLY A 76 -0.30 -5.58 15.09
N GLU A 77 -0.82 -5.27 13.90
CA GLU A 77 -1.85 -6.06 13.24
C GLU A 77 -1.20 -7.02 12.23
N SER A 78 -1.49 -8.30 12.36
CA SER A 78 -0.96 -9.36 11.49
C SER A 78 -1.96 -9.83 10.42
N ASP A 79 -3.25 -9.50 10.57
CA ASP A 79 -4.27 -9.91 9.60
C ASP A 79 -4.18 -9.06 8.34
N VAL A 80 -3.79 -9.70 7.23
CA VAL A 80 -3.60 -9.03 5.95
C VAL A 80 -4.90 -8.45 5.38
N VAL A 81 -6.06 -9.05 5.69
CA VAL A 81 -7.36 -8.55 5.20
C VAL A 81 -7.73 -7.28 5.94
N ALA A 82 -7.55 -7.24 7.27
CA ALA A 82 -7.76 -6.05 8.08
C ALA A 82 -6.85 -4.91 7.62
N ASN A 83 -5.58 -5.20 7.40
CA ASN A 83 -4.59 -4.23 6.92
C ASN A 83 -4.93 -3.68 5.54
N MET A 84 -5.26 -4.54 4.56
CA MET A 84 -5.72 -4.08 3.23
C MET A 84 -6.99 -3.24 3.32
N ALA A 85 -7.95 -3.61 4.17
CA ALA A 85 -9.20 -2.87 4.32
C ALA A 85 -8.95 -1.46 4.86
N ASN A 86 -8.13 -1.31 5.89
CA ASN A 86 -7.78 -0.02 6.46
C ASN A 86 -6.96 0.85 5.50
N VAL A 87 -6.02 0.28 4.77
CA VAL A 87 -5.25 1.01 3.74
C VAL A 87 -6.16 1.51 2.62
N ALA A 88 -7.08 0.68 2.10
CA ALA A 88 -8.03 1.08 1.08
C ALA A 88 -8.95 2.21 1.58
N ALA A 89 -9.44 2.10 2.83
CA ALA A 89 -10.29 3.13 3.43
C ALA A 89 -9.54 4.46 3.61
N ALA A 90 -8.31 4.42 4.12
CA ALA A 90 -7.47 5.60 4.32
C ALA A 90 -7.15 6.34 3.00
N LEU A 91 -6.79 5.60 1.96
CA LEU A 91 -6.56 6.14 0.62
C LEU A 91 -7.82 6.77 0.03
N LYS A 92 -8.96 6.08 0.14
CA LYS A 92 -10.26 6.60 -0.29
C LYS A 92 -10.63 7.88 0.44
N GLN A 93 -10.46 7.93 1.75
CA GLN A 93 -10.81 9.08 2.59
C GLN A 93 -9.98 10.32 2.24
N VAL A 94 -8.66 10.16 2.03
CA VAL A 94 -7.76 11.30 1.81
C VAL A 94 -7.80 11.83 0.39
N PHE A 95 -7.88 10.94 -0.61
CA PHE A 95 -7.79 11.33 -2.02
C PHE A 95 -9.11 11.31 -2.77
N GLY A 96 -10.14 10.66 -2.24
CA GLY A 96 -11.44 10.55 -2.91
C GLY A 96 -11.40 9.71 -4.19
N PHE A 97 -10.43 8.83 -4.35
CA PHE A 97 -10.28 7.99 -5.55
C PHE A 97 -11.61 7.34 -5.96
N PHE A 98 -11.87 7.26 -7.26
CA PHE A 98 -13.08 6.61 -7.76
C PHE A 98 -13.16 5.16 -7.28
N TRP A 99 -12.08 4.42 -7.46
CA TRP A 99 -11.90 3.08 -6.93
C TRP A 99 -10.50 2.93 -6.36
N VAL A 100 -10.35 2.19 -5.26
CA VAL A 100 -9.06 1.82 -4.68
C VAL A 100 -9.22 0.50 -3.94
N GLY A 101 -8.33 -0.45 -4.21
CA GLY A 101 -8.40 -1.75 -3.57
C GLY A 101 -7.30 -2.70 -3.96
N PHE A 102 -7.47 -3.94 -3.57
CA PHE A 102 -6.45 -4.96 -3.72
C PHE A 102 -6.95 -6.16 -4.50
N TYR A 103 -6.04 -6.77 -5.25
CA TYR A 103 -6.18 -8.10 -5.78
C TYR A 103 -5.04 -8.97 -5.28
N VAL A 104 -5.37 -10.13 -4.69
CA VAL A 104 -4.40 -11.07 -4.12
C VAL A 104 -4.17 -12.23 -5.08
N VAL A 105 -2.91 -12.64 -5.25
CA VAL A 105 -2.55 -13.81 -6.06
C VAL A 105 -3.06 -15.09 -5.37
N LYS A 106 -3.95 -15.80 -6.04
CA LYS A 106 -4.45 -17.12 -5.63
C LYS A 106 -4.35 -18.10 -6.79
N GLY A 107 -3.32 -18.94 -6.77
CA GLY A 107 -2.99 -19.84 -7.87
C GLY A 107 -2.60 -19.06 -9.13
N ASP A 108 -3.34 -19.24 -10.21
CA ASP A 108 -3.10 -18.62 -11.53
C ASP A 108 -3.94 -17.33 -11.78
N LYS A 109 -4.56 -16.77 -10.73
CA LYS A 109 -5.42 -15.60 -10.80
C LYS A 109 -5.11 -14.58 -9.71
N LEU A 110 -5.31 -13.31 -10.04
CA LEU A 110 -5.59 -12.27 -9.08
C LEU A 110 -7.05 -12.36 -8.67
N VAL A 111 -7.32 -12.38 -7.37
CA VAL A 111 -8.67 -12.47 -6.81
C VAL A 111 -8.95 -11.21 -6.02
N LEU A 112 -10.12 -10.59 -6.26
CA LEU A 112 -10.58 -9.40 -5.57
C LEU A 112 -10.49 -9.57 -4.05
N ALA A 113 -9.92 -8.59 -3.40
CA ALA A 113 -9.72 -8.48 -1.96
C ALA A 113 -10.35 -7.17 -1.44
N PRO A 114 -10.06 -6.66 -0.25
CA PRO A 114 -10.66 -5.43 0.26
C PRO A 114 -10.51 -4.25 -0.69
N PHE A 115 -11.60 -3.48 -0.88
CA PHE A 115 -11.64 -2.31 -1.76
C PHE A 115 -12.69 -1.29 -1.30
N GLN A 116 -12.60 -0.09 -1.86
CA GLN A 116 -13.55 1.01 -1.73
C GLN A 116 -13.92 1.53 -3.12
N GLY A 117 -15.21 1.49 -3.45
CA GLY A 117 -15.73 1.93 -4.75
C GLY A 117 -16.86 1.05 -5.28
N PRO A 118 -17.25 1.21 -6.56
CA PRO A 118 -18.20 0.34 -7.23
C PRO A 118 -17.74 -1.11 -7.30
N VAL A 119 -18.65 -2.04 -7.60
CA VAL A 119 -18.33 -3.46 -7.83
C VAL A 119 -17.31 -3.62 -8.96
N ALA A 120 -16.42 -4.61 -8.83
CA ALA A 120 -15.29 -4.82 -9.73
C ALA A 120 -15.19 -6.28 -10.20
N CYS A 121 -14.28 -6.54 -11.15
CA CYS A 121 -13.98 -7.89 -11.62
C CYS A 121 -13.51 -8.76 -10.46
N THR A 122 -14.07 -9.96 -10.31
CA THR A 122 -13.71 -10.85 -9.19
C THR A 122 -12.41 -11.59 -9.40
N ARG A 123 -11.99 -11.79 -10.67
CA ARG A 123 -10.78 -12.53 -11.02
C ARG A 123 -10.12 -11.96 -12.27
N ILE A 124 -8.80 -11.79 -12.23
CA ILE A 124 -7.98 -11.30 -13.34
C ILE A 124 -6.87 -12.32 -13.63
N GLY A 125 -6.63 -12.61 -14.90
CA GLY A 125 -5.59 -13.55 -15.32
C GLY A 125 -4.19 -12.92 -15.31
N PHE A 126 -3.15 -13.74 -15.18
CA PHE A 126 -1.76 -13.34 -15.32
C PHE A 126 -1.50 -12.66 -16.66
N GLY A 127 -0.91 -11.47 -16.66
CA GLY A 127 -0.63 -10.67 -17.85
C GLY A 127 -1.88 -10.13 -18.56
N LYS A 128 -3.06 -10.09 -17.92
CA LYS A 128 -4.30 -9.57 -18.48
C LYS A 128 -4.71 -8.26 -17.83
N GLY A 129 -5.09 -7.29 -18.64
CA GLY A 129 -5.40 -5.94 -18.18
C GLY A 129 -4.20 -5.27 -17.49
N VAL A 130 -4.44 -4.16 -16.80
CA VAL A 130 -3.37 -3.41 -16.11
C VAL A 130 -2.88 -4.16 -14.88
N CYS A 131 -3.79 -4.65 -14.03
CA CYS A 131 -3.47 -5.44 -12.84
C CYS A 131 -2.66 -6.70 -13.18
N GLY A 132 -3.10 -7.49 -14.18
CA GLY A 132 -2.38 -8.69 -14.61
C GLY A 132 -1.01 -8.40 -15.21
N THR A 133 -0.87 -7.24 -15.87
CA THR A 133 0.42 -6.76 -16.41
C THR A 133 1.35 -6.36 -15.28
N ALA A 134 0.89 -5.60 -14.29
CA ALA A 134 1.68 -5.26 -13.10
C ALA A 134 2.20 -6.52 -12.39
N TRP A 135 1.34 -7.53 -12.26
CA TRP A 135 1.73 -8.84 -11.71
C TRP A 135 2.84 -9.51 -12.53
N LYS A 136 2.67 -9.57 -13.86
CA LYS A 136 3.61 -10.24 -14.77
C LYS A 136 4.97 -9.54 -14.80
N GLU A 137 4.97 -8.21 -14.90
CA GLU A 137 6.17 -7.40 -15.07
C GLU A 137 6.84 -7.05 -13.73
N LYS A 138 6.13 -7.27 -12.61
CA LYS A 138 6.58 -6.89 -11.26
C LYS A 138 6.93 -5.41 -11.14
N GLN A 139 6.20 -4.57 -11.88
CA GLN A 139 6.43 -3.14 -11.97
C GLN A 139 5.12 -2.37 -11.88
N THR A 140 5.21 -1.18 -11.30
CA THR A 140 4.09 -0.24 -11.28
C THR A 140 3.68 0.10 -12.71
N GLN A 141 2.38 -0.03 -12.99
CA GLN A 141 1.76 0.40 -14.23
C GLN A 141 1.09 1.76 -14.00
N LEU A 142 1.56 2.79 -14.69
CA LEU A 142 0.98 4.13 -14.67
C LEU A 142 0.28 4.38 -16.00
N VAL A 143 -1.05 4.34 -16.00
CA VAL A 143 -1.89 4.36 -17.21
C VAL A 143 -2.69 5.66 -17.30
N PRO A 144 -2.26 6.62 -18.12
CA PRO A 144 -2.93 7.92 -18.24
C PRO A 144 -4.27 7.85 -18.96
N ASP A 145 -4.49 6.81 -19.78
CA ASP A 145 -5.71 6.58 -20.55
C ASP A 145 -5.91 5.07 -20.72
N VAL A 146 -6.86 4.51 -20.01
CA VAL A 146 -7.12 3.05 -19.99
C VAL A 146 -7.57 2.52 -21.36
N ASP A 147 -8.24 3.35 -22.18
CA ASP A 147 -8.70 2.96 -23.51
C ASP A 147 -7.52 2.74 -24.47
N LYS A 148 -6.35 3.29 -24.17
CA LYS A 148 -5.12 3.12 -24.94
C LYS A 148 -4.21 1.99 -24.42
N PHE A 149 -4.55 1.40 -23.27
CA PHE A 149 -3.73 0.33 -22.71
C PHE A 149 -4.00 -1.00 -23.44
N PRO A 150 -2.99 -1.66 -24.02
CA PRO A 150 -3.17 -2.88 -24.77
C PRO A 150 -3.77 -4.01 -23.90
N GLY A 151 -4.93 -4.53 -24.31
CA GLY A 151 -5.60 -5.61 -23.60
C GLY A 151 -6.23 -5.18 -22.29
N HIS A 152 -6.54 -3.88 -22.11
CA HIS A 152 -7.31 -3.37 -20.97
C HIS A 152 -8.60 -4.18 -20.76
N ILE A 153 -8.90 -4.47 -19.50
CA ILE A 153 -10.14 -5.13 -19.06
C ILE A 153 -10.94 -4.09 -18.30
N ALA A 154 -12.00 -3.58 -18.91
CA ALA A 154 -12.89 -2.61 -18.28
C ALA A 154 -13.71 -3.29 -17.18
N CYS A 155 -13.25 -3.20 -15.91
CA CYS A 155 -14.05 -3.60 -14.74
C CYS A 155 -15.14 -2.57 -14.42
N SER A 156 -14.93 -1.32 -14.80
CA SER A 156 -15.90 -0.21 -14.79
C SER A 156 -15.78 0.60 -16.07
N SER A 157 -16.90 0.96 -16.68
CA SER A 157 -16.92 1.87 -17.83
C SER A 157 -16.62 3.33 -17.47
N ALA A 158 -16.57 3.66 -16.18
CA ALA A 158 -16.28 5.01 -15.69
C ALA A 158 -14.77 5.25 -15.48
N SER A 159 -13.95 4.20 -15.36
CA SER A 159 -12.49 4.35 -15.20
C SER A 159 -11.87 4.91 -16.48
N ARG A 160 -11.07 5.97 -16.35
CA ARG A 160 -10.40 6.66 -17.44
C ARG A 160 -8.88 6.62 -17.32
N SER A 161 -8.34 6.63 -16.13
CA SER A 161 -6.93 6.41 -15.85
C SER A 161 -6.76 5.50 -14.63
N GLU A 162 -5.62 4.81 -14.56
CA GLU A 162 -5.39 3.76 -13.58
C GLU A 162 -3.91 3.73 -13.15
N ILE A 163 -3.65 3.43 -11.91
CA ILE A 163 -2.32 3.08 -11.43
C ILE A 163 -2.37 1.79 -10.64
N VAL A 164 -1.54 0.84 -11.01
CA VAL A 164 -1.42 -0.45 -10.32
C VAL A 164 -0.01 -0.64 -9.78
N VAL A 165 0.09 -0.91 -8.48
CA VAL A 165 1.37 -1.10 -7.78
C VAL A 165 1.45 -2.53 -7.25
N PRO A 166 2.45 -3.34 -7.67
CA PRO A 166 2.61 -4.69 -7.17
C PRO A 166 3.13 -4.71 -5.72
N ILE A 167 2.62 -5.64 -4.91
CA ILE A 167 3.12 -5.95 -3.57
C ILE A 167 4.04 -7.16 -3.71
N LEU A 168 5.31 -6.96 -3.37
CA LEU A 168 6.33 -7.99 -3.49
C LEU A 168 6.78 -8.52 -2.13
N VAL A 169 6.87 -9.85 -2.03
CA VAL A 169 7.52 -10.56 -0.93
C VAL A 169 8.58 -11.48 -1.53
N ASN A 170 9.83 -11.30 -1.15
CA ASN A 170 10.97 -12.07 -1.69
C ASN A 170 10.95 -12.13 -3.23
N GLU A 171 10.83 -10.95 -3.87
CA GLU A 171 10.77 -10.79 -5.34
C GLU A 171 9.58 -11.47 -6.02
N THR A 172 8.62 -11.97 -5.27
CA THR A 172 7.39 -12.57 -5.80
C THR A 172 6.22 -11.63 -5.54
N VAL A 173 5.43 -11.34 -6.57
CA VAL A 173 4.20 -10.57 -6.40
C VAL A 173 3.16 -11.43 -5.69
N VAL A 174 2.70 -10.98 -4.53
CA VAL A 174 1.67 -11.63 -3.71
C VAL A 174 0.30 -10.99 -3.87
N ALA A 175 0.29 -9.70 -4.22
CA ALA A 175 -0.92 -8.91 -4.46
C ALA A 175 -0.59 -7.70 -5.34
N VAL A 176 -1.61 -6.98 -5.76
CA VAL A 176 -1.49 -5.64 -6.36
C VAL A 176 -2.43 -4.67 -5.65
N LEU A 177 -1.99 -3.43 -5.47
CA LEU A 177 -2.83 -2.28 -5.15
C LEU A 177 -3.24 -1.64 -6.46
N ASP A 178 -4.54 -1.50 -6.68
CA ASP A 178 -5.15 -0.95 -7.86
C ASP A 178 -5.92 0.33 -7.51
N VAL A 179 -5.75 1.40 -8.29
CA VAL A 179 -6.40 2.69 -8.07
C VAL A 179 -6.87 3.25 -9.40
N ASP A 180 -8.19 3.53 -9.47
CA ASP A 180 -8.83 4.09 -10.66
C ASP A 180 -9.32 5.52 -10.46
N SER A 181 -9.40 6.26 -11.56
CA SER A 181 -10.00 7.58 -11.65
C SER A 181 -10.93 7.71 -12.86
N GLU A 182 -12.02 8.48 -12.68
CA GLU A 182 -12.94 8.86 -13.77
C GLU A 182 -12.35 9.93 -14.71
N HIS A 183 -11.16 10.43 -14.41
CA HIS A 183 -10.47 11.45 -15.20
C HIS A 183 -9.22 10.90 -15.85
N LEU A 184 -8.89 11.40 -17.04
CA LEU A 184 -7.62 11.12 -17.69
C LEU A 184 -6.45 11.75 -16.93
N ASN A 185 -5.26 11.11 -16.99
CA ASN A 185 -4.02 11.66 -16.43
C ASN A 185 -4.09 12.01 -14.93
N SER A 186 -4.90 11.28 -14.13
CA SER A 186 -5.06 11.58 -12.70
C SER A 186 -3.84 11.21 -11.87
N PHE A 187 -3.05 10.26 -12.33
CA PHE A 187 -1.90 9.73 -11.61
C PHE A 187 -0.58 10.18 -12.24
N ASP A 188 0.44 10.37 -11.41
CA ASP A 188 1.78 10.77 -11.81
C ASP A 188 2.87 10.03 -11.01
N THR A 189 4.12 10.43 -11.19
CA THR A 189 5.25 9.83 -10.48
C THR A 189 5.21 10.04 -8.96
N THR A 190 4.45 11.05 -8.48
CA THR A 190 4.22 11.25 -7.04
C THR A 190 3.37 10.11 -6.50
N ASP A 191 2.26 9.77 -7.18
CA ASP A 191 1.40 8.64 -6.80
C ASP A 191 2.20 7.34 -6.84
N ALA A 192 2.90 7.08 -7.94
CA ALA A 192 3.71 5.87 -8.10
C ALA A 192 4.70 5.70 -6.93
N ARG A 193 5.38 6.78 -6.53
CA ARG A 193 6.33 6.76 -5.43
C ARG A 193 5.70 6.43 -4.07
N TYR A 194 4.63 7.16 -3.71
CA TYR A 194 4.05 7.02 -2.38
C TYR A 194 3.19 5.77 -2.24
N LEU A 195 2.48 5.36 -3.29
CA LEU A 195 1.75 4.10 -3.31
C LEU A 195 2.72 2.91 -3.22
N THR A 196 3.91 2.99 -3.85
CA THR A 196 4.96 1.98 -3.65
C THR A 196 5.41 1.93 -2.18
N MET A 197 5.62 3.06 -1.52
CA MET A 197 5.96 3.08 -0.09
C MET A 197 4.87 2.43 0.77
N ILE A 198 3.60 2.67 0.46
CA ILE A 198 2.46 2.07 1.17
C ILE A 198 2.42 0.55 0.93
N THR A 199 2.65 0.08 -0.30
CA THR A 199 2.69 -1.35 -0.61
C THR A 199 3.89 -2.05 0.03
N GLU A 200 5.04 -1.38 0.15
CA GLU A 200 6.20 -1.87 0.89
C GLU A 200 5.88 -2.06 2.39
N LEU A 201 5.17 -1.10 3.03
CA LEU A 201 4.72 -1.24 4.42
C LEU A 201 3.75 -2.42 4.60
N LEU A 202 2.84 -2.61 3.65
CA LEU A 202 1.84 -3.68 3.71
C LEU A 202 2.45 -5.07 3.43
N SER A 203 3.58 -5.14 2.73
CA SER A 203 4.22 -6.41 2.36
C SER A 203 4.57 -7.29 3.56
N ASP A 204 4.90 -6.68 4.70
CA ASP A 204 5.21 -7.40 5.94
C ASP A 204 4.03 -8.24 6.45
N SER A 205 2.79 -7.82 6.17
CA SER A 205 1.58 -8.56 6.54
C SER A 205 1.36 -9.85 5.74
N PHE A 206 2.11 -10.06 4.65
CA PHE A 206 2.09 -11.28 3.84
C PHE A 206 3.18 -12.28 4.23
N ILE A 207 4.06 -11.93 5.19
CA ILE A 207 5.14 -12.78 5.68
C ILE A 207 4.65 -13.45 6.97
N LEU A 208 3.93 -14.55 6.86
CA LEU A 208 3.51 -15.41 7.99
C LEU A 208 4.26 -16.72 7.98
#